data_edb1b16d8be6c1b1095aeedcc9846667
#
_entry.id   edb1b16d8be6c1b1095aeedcc9846667
#
_cell.length_a   1.000
_cell.length_b   1.000
_cell.length_c   1.000
_cell.angle_alpha   90.00
_cell.angle_beta   90.00
_cell.angle_gamma   90.00
#
_symmetry.space_group_name_H-M   'P 1'
#
loop_
_entity.id
_entity.type
_entity.pdbx_description
1 polymer ?
#
loop_
_entity_poly.entity_id
_entity_poly.type
_entity_poly.pdbx_seq_one_letter_code
_entity_poly.pdbx_strand_id
1 'polypeptide(L)'
;MLNASELCTILEQEYGISTDWRTIYTEMEILDKFGLDVQQKKGKCPGYYIGARDFELPELKLLVDAVQSSKFITEKKSKELIQKLEKLCCKSDADMLSKYVFIVNRPKTENETVYYNVDYIHTAIYENKQIKFHYAEWTVKKELKLKKNGAFYVVSPWALTWDDENYYLVAYDAAVGIIKHCLLYTSPSP
;
A
#
# COMPACT_ATOMS: atom_id res chain seq x y z
N MET A 1 -8.70 -12.51 23.29
CA MET A 1 -9.47 -13.77 23.26
C MET A 1 -10.87 -13.47 23.70
N LEU A 2 -11.86 -13.99 23.01
CA LEU A 2 -13.28 -13.80 23.30
C LEU A 2 -13.94 -15.15 23.49
N ASN A 3 -14.80 -15.30 24.48
CA ASN A 3 -15.62 -16.51 24.63
C ASN A 3 -16.88 -16.41 23.77
N ALA A 4 -17.62 -17.52 23.64
CA ALA A 4 -18.82 -17.54 22.78
C ALA A 4 -19.90 -16.54 23.22
N SER A 5 -20.10 -16.34 24.51
CA SER A 5 -21.09 -15.37 25.03
C SER A 5 -20.67 -13.92 24.76
N GLU A 6 -19.38 -13.60 24.90
CA GLU A 6 -18.85 -12.28 24.56
C GLU A 6 -19.00 -12.01 23.05
N LEU A 7 -18.75 -13.03 22.20
CA LEU A 7 -18.97 -12.92 20.77
C LEU A 7 -20.43 -12.66 20.41
N CYS A 8 -21.38 -13.37 21.03
CA CYS A 8 -22.81 -13.08 20.85
C CYS A 8 -23.14 -11.62 21.19
N THR A 9 -22.64 -11.13 22.34
CA THR A 9 -22.87 -9.75 22.79
C THR A 9 -22.31 -8.72 21.80
N ILE A 10 -21.09 -8.93 21.30
CA ILE A 10 -20.45 -8.05 20.33
C ILE A 10 -21.21 -8.05 18.99
N LEU A 11 -21.61 -9.24 18.51
CA LEU A 11 -22.37 -9.38 17.27
C LEU A 11 -23.72 -8.64 17.34
N GLU A 12 -24.37 -8.72 18.49
CA GLU A 12 -25.64 -8.01 18.70
C GLU A 12 -25.45 -6.50 18.80
N GLN A 13 -24.48 -6.04 19.61
CA GLN A 13 -24.26 -4.61 19.90
C GLN A 13 -23.61 -3.85 18.74
N GLU A 14 -22.59 -4.44 18.09
CA GLU A 14 -21.83 -3.73 17.04
C GLU A 14 -22.40 -3.98 15.64
N TYR A 15 -23.00 -5.14 15.39
CA TYR A 15 -23.46 -5.56 14.05
C TYR A 15 -24.95 -5.82 13.94
N GLY A 16 -25.72 -5.79 15.04
CA GLY A 16 -27.16 -6.05 15.05
C GLY A 16 -27.52 -7.52 14.73
N ILE A 17 -26.58 -8.45 14.90
CA ILE A 17 -26.76 -9.87 14.62
C ILE A 17 -27.07 -10.60 15.92
N SER A 18 -28.32 -11.03 16.08
CA SER A 18 -28.71 -11.86 17.22
C SER A 18 -28.40 -13.33 16.94
N THR A 19 -27.59 -13.95 17.80
CA THR A 19 -27.18 -15.34 17.68
C THR A 19 -27.00 -16.00 19.05
N ASP A 20 -26.95 -17.32 19.09
CA ASP A 20 -26.68 -18.08 20.30
C ASP A 20 -25.26 -18.67 20.31
N TRP A 21 -24.79 -19.11 21.49
CA TRP A 21 -23.45 -19.68 21.66
C TRP A 21 -23.23 -20.97 20.87
N ARG A 22 -24.31 -21.74 20.55
CA ARG A 22 -24.19 -22.99 19.79
C ARG A 22 -23.88 -22.69 18.33
N THR A 23 -24.55 -21.68 17.78
CA THR A 23 -24.25 -21.15 16.45
C THR A 23 -22.80 -20.70 16.37
N ILE A 24 -22.29 -19.97 17.37
CA ILE A 24 -20.88 -19.55 17.41
C ILE A 24 -19.93 -20.77 17.30
N TYR A 25 -20.18 -21.88 17.99
CA TYR A 25 -19.33 -23.07 17.85
C TYR A 25 -19.32 -23.60 16.40
N THR A 26 -20.47 -23.69 15.78
CA THR A 26 -20.59 -24.15 14.38
C THR A 26 -19.89 -23.22 13.42
N GLU A 27 -20.06 -21.91 13.60
CA GLU A 27 -19.40 -20.89 12.77
C GLU A 27 -17.87 -20.93 12.93
N MET A 28 -17.35 -21.15 14.15
CA MET A 28 -15.90 -21.28 14.37
C MET A 28 -15.33 -22.50 13.62
N GLU A 29 -16.05 -23.63 13.57
CA GLU A 29 -15.63 -24.81 12.78
C GLU A 29 -15.68 -24.52 11.27
N ILE A 30 -16.63 -23.75 10.81
CA ILE A 30 -16.73 -23.34 9.41
C ILE A 30 -15.57 -22.41 9.04
N LEU A 31 -15.26 -21.43 9.87
CA LEU A 31 -14.16 -20.50 9.67
C LEU A 31 -12.81 -21.23 9.61
N ASP A 32 -12.60 -22.22 10.48
CA ASP A 32 -11.39 -23.05 10.47
C ASP A 32 -11.26 -23.83 9.15
N LYS A 33 -12.37 -24.43 8.66
CA LYS A 33 -12.42 -25.11 7.36
C LYS A 33 -12.18 -24.16 6.16
N PHE A 34 -12.49 -22.89 6.31
CA PHE A 34 -12.20 -21.85 5.31
C PHE A 34 -10.73 -21.40 5.32
N GLY A 35 -9.89 -21.95 6.22
CA GLY A 35 -8.47 -21.67 6.29
C GLY A 35 -8.10 -20.57 7.29
N LEU A 36 -9.05 -20.08 8.10
CA LEU A 36 -8.75 -19.26 9.26
C LEU A 36 -8.34 -20.19 10.41
N ASP A 37 -7.08 -20.11 10.85
CA ASP A 37 -6.57 -20.92 11.97
C ASP A 37 -7.25 -20.48 13.29
N VAL A 38 -8.46 -20.98 13.49
CA VAL A 38 -9.27 -20.70 14.68
C VAL A 38 -8.86 -21.60 15.81
N GLN A 39 -8.17 -21.05 16.80
CA GLN A 39 -7.71 -21.76 17.97
C GLN A 39 -8.64 -21.53 19.16
N GLN A 40 -8.92 -22.61 19.92
CA GLN A 40 -9.68 -22.55 21.16
C GLN A 40 -8.76 -22.78 22.37
N LYS A 41 -8.66 -21.81 23.25
CA LYS A 41 -8.01 -22.00 24.54
C LYS A 41 -9.03 -22.57 25.53
N LYS A 42 -8.69 -23.73 26.12
CA LYS A 42 -9.44 -24.37 27.21
C LYS A 42 -8.83 -23.97 28.56
N GLY A 43 -9.61 -23.88 29.62
CA GLY A 43 -9.09 -23.62 30.97
C GLY A 43 -9.82 -22.49 31.70
N LYS A 44 -9.12 -21.80 32.60
CA LYS A 44 -9.69 -20.82 33.53
C LYS A 44 -10.28 -19.56 32.85
N CYS A 45 -9.80 -19.25 31.62
CA CYS A 45 -10.35 -18.20 30.74
C CYS A 45 -10.47 -18.80 29.34
N PRO A 46 -11.56 -19.52 29.04
CA PRO A 46 -11.76 -20.11 27.72
C PRO A 46 -12.09 -19.04 26.71
N GLY A 47 -11.67 -19.23 25.45
CA GLY A 47 -11.96 -18.29 24.37
C GLY A 47 -11.35 -18.69 23.06
N TYR A 48 -11.78 -18.01 22.01
CA TYR A 48 -11.29 -18.18 20.65
C TYR A 48 -10.26 -17.11 20.31
N TYR A 49 -9.31 -17.45 19.45
CA TYR A 49 -8.35 -16.53 18.85
C TYR A 49 -7.88 -17.10 17.51
N ILE A 50 -7.39 -16.24 16.65
CA ILE A 50 -6.75 -16.62 15.39
C ILE A 50 -5.29 -16.93 15.70
N GLY A 51 -4.86 -18.19 15.47
CA GLY A 51 -3.53 -18.68 15.76
C GLY A 51 -2.49 -18.20 14.74
N ALA A 52 -2.73 -18.46 13.47
CA ALA A 52 -1.89 -17.99 12.38
C ALA A 52 -2.55 -16.80 11.67
N ARG A 53 -1.75 -15.83 11.30
CA ARG A 53 -2.15 -14.66 10.49
C ARG A 53 -1.20 -14.55 9.32
N ASP A 54 -1.69 -14.01 8.20
CA ASP A 54 -0.86 -13.77 7.02
C ASP A 54 0.34 -12.85 7.34
N PHE A 55 0.15 -11.92 8.28
CA PHE A 55 1.18 -10.99 8.73
C PHE A 55 1.30 -10.97 10.25
N GLU A 56 2.53 -11.01 10.74
CA GLU A 56 2.84 -10.72 12.13
C GLU A 56 2.86 -9.19 12.39
N LEU A 57 2.61 -8.78 13.63
CA LEU A 57 2.62 -7.34 13.99
C LEU A 57 3.93 -6.62 13.65
N PRO A 58 5.14 -7.21 13.84
CA PRO A 58 6.38 -6.58 13.40
C PRO A 58 6.46 -6.35 11.89
N GLU A 59 5.93 -7.27 11.08
CA GLU A 59 5.90 -7.15 9.62
C GLU A 59 4.98 -6.01 9.19
N LEU A 60 3.78 -5.92 9.79
CA LEU A 60 2.87 -4.80 9.55
C LEU A 60 3.47 -3.46 9.94
N LYS A 61 4.24 -3.38 11.03
CA LYS A 61 4.98 -2.17 11.41
C LYS A 61 5.97 -1.75 10.33
N LEU A 62 6.76 -2.69 9.80
CA LEU A 62 7.70 -2.42 8.71
C LEU A 62 6.99 -1.92 7.44
N LEU A 63 5.83 -2.50 7.10
CA LEU A 63 5.02 -2.05 5.95
C LEU A 63 4.47 -0.63 6.17
N VAL A 64 3.99 -0.33 7.36
CA VAL A 64 3.52 1.02 7.72
C VAL A 64 4.67 2.02 7.63
N ASP A 65 5.85 1.69 8.18
CA ASP A 65 7.04 2.53 8.12
C ASP A 65 7.47 2.78 6.67
N ALA A 66 7.46 1.75 5.82
CA ALA A 66 7.78 1.88 4.40
C ALA A 66 6.81 2.82 3.67
N VAL A 67 5.49 2.69 3.92
CA VAL A 67 4.47 3.57 3.33
C VAL A 67 4.63 5.01 3.83
N GLN A 68 4.89 5.20 5.12
CA GLN A 68 5.04 6.53 5.69
C GLN A 68 6.33 7.23 5.26
N SER A 69 7.45 6.49 5.20
CA SER A 69 8.74 7.04 4.80
C SER A 69 8.83 7.37 3.32
N SER A 70 7.99 6.78 2.49
CA SER A 70 8.01 6.97 1.04
C SER A 70 7.66 8.39 0.63
N LYS A 71 8.54 9.04 -0.13
CA LYS A 71 8.34 10.41 -0.67
C LYS A 71 7.39 10.42 -1.86
N PHE A 72 7.30 9.33 -2.62
CA PHE A 72 6.49 9.27 -3.84
C PHE A 72 5.00 8.96 -3.59
N ILE A 73 4.65 8.54 -2.37
CA ILE A 73 3.26 8.32 -1.98
C ILE A 73 2.73 9.60 -1.31
N THR A 74 1.63 10.15 -1.80
CA THR A 74 1.01 11.34 -1.21
C THR A 74 0.58 11.08 0.23
N GLU A 75 0.44 12.13 1.04
CA GLU A 75 0.00 11.98 2.44
C GLU A 75 -1.37 11.32 2.53
N LYS A 76 -2.31 11.73 1.66
CA LYS A 76 -3.65 11.14 1.58
C LYS A 76 -3.59 9.65 1.27
N LYS A 77 -2.80 9.27 0.24
CA LYS A 77 -2.67 7.86 -0.17
C LYS A 77 -1.97 7.01 0.89
N SER A 78 -1.00 7.58 1.60
CA SER A 78 -0.36 6.90 2.74
C SER A 78 -1.37 6.58 3.84
N LYS A 79 -2.22 7.53 4.23
CA LYS A 79 -3.29 7.30 5.22
C LYS A 79 -4.25 6.19 4.78
N GLU A 80 -4.69 6.20 3.52
CA GLU A 80 -5.57 5.16 2.96
C GLU A 80 -4.91 3.77 2.99
N LEU A 81 -3.62 3.66 2.64
CA LEU A 81 -2.88 2.40 2.65
C LEU A 81 -2.68 1.89 4.07
N ILE A 82 -2.33 2.76 5.02
CA ILE A 82 -2.18 2.39 6.43
C ILE A 82 -3.50 1.87 7.00
N GLN A 83 -4.63 2.53 6.73
CA GLN A 83 -5.95 2.04 7.12
C GLN A 83 -6.30 0.66 6.54
N LYS A 84 -5.77 0.33 5.37
CA LYS A 84 -5.92 -1.03 4.81
C LYS A 84 -5.03 -2.04 5.52
N LEU A 85 -3.79 -1.68 5.86
CA LEU A 85 -2.89 -2.52 6.64
C LEU A 85 -3.42 -2.79 8.06
N GLU A 86 -4.02 -1.79 8.70
CA GLU A 86 -4.66 -1.92 10.01
C GLU A 86 -5.76 -3.00 10.03
N LYS A 87 -6.44 -3.22 8.91
CA LYS A 87 -7.47 -4.27 8.79
C LYS A 87 -6.92 -5.69 8.78
N LEU A 88 -5.61 -5.86 8.58
CA LEU A 88 -4.95 -7.16 8.57
C LEU A 88 -4.58 -7.67 9.97
N CYS A 89 -4.80 -6.87 11.01
CA CYS A 89 -4.54 -7.23 12.39
C CYS A 89 -5.76 -7.00 13.30
N CYS A 90 -5.64 -7.39 14.58
CA CYS A 90 -6.73 -7.14 15.53
C CYS A 90 -6.81 -5.66 15.93
N LYS A 91 -7.96 -5.24 16.47
CA LYS A 91 -8.24 -3.85 16.86
C LYS A 91 -7.17 -3.26 17.80
N SER A 92 -6.70 -4.03 18.79
CA SER A 92 -5.64 -3.56 19.69
C SER A 92 -4.30 -3.34 18.99
N ASP A 93 -3.95 -4.18 18.03
CA ASP A 93 -2.72 -4.07 17.24
C ASP A 93 -2.83 -2.92 16.22
N ALA A 94 -4.01 -2.72 15.62
CA ALA A 94 -4.30 -1.59 14.74
C ALA A 94 -4.14 -0.25 15.48
N ASP A 95 -4.66 -0.15 16.71
CA ASP A 95 -4.47 1.03 17.57
C ASP A 95 -2.99 1.30 17.90
N MET A 96 -2.18 0.25 17.95
CA MET A 96 -0.72 0.38 18.08
C MET A 96 -0.07 0.87 16.79
N LEU A 97 -0.46 0.35 15.63
CA LEU A 97 0.08 0.77 14.33
C LEU A 97 -0.14 2.26 14.07
N SER A 98 -1.32 2.78 14.41
CA SER A 98 -1.68 4.19 14.19
C SER A 98 -0.95 5.18 15.09
N LYS A 99 -0.48 4.74 16.28
CA LYS A 99 0.08 5.64 17.31
C LYS A 99 1.59 5.87 17.22
N TYR A 100 2.35 4.99 16.59
CA TYR A 100 3.81 4.95 16.75
C TYR A 100 4.62 5.50 15.59
N VAL A 101 4.01 5.87 14.47
CA VAL A 101 4.79 6.37 13.33
C VAL A 101 4.48 7.83 13.05
N PHE A 102 5.31 8.71 13.63
CA PHE A 102 5.35 10.12 13.29
C PHE A 102 6.57 10.37 12.40
N ILE A 103 6.37 10.55 11.11
CA ILE A 103 7.42 11.03 10.22
C ILE A 103 7.39 12.56 10.26
N VAL A 104 8.34 13.14 10.97
CA VAL A 104 8.51 14.58 11.07
C VAL A 104 9.30 15.05 9.84
N ASN A 105 8.77 16.04 9.13
CA ASN A 105 9.47 16.81 8.09
C ASN A 105 9.96 16.04 6.85
N ARG A 106 9.31 14.98 6.41
CA ARG A 106 9.56 14.42 5.07
C ARG A 106 8.57 15.02 4.08
N PRO A 107 9.02 15.83 3.11
CA PRO A 107 8.14 16.30 2.06
C PRO A 107 7.65 15.11 1.24
N LYS A 108 6.34 14.90 1.21
CA LYS A 108 5.69 13.94 0.34
C LYS A 108 5.27 14.62 -0.96
N THR A 109 5.21 13.85 -2.05
CA THR A 109 4.66 14.40 -3.29
C THR A 109 3.20 14.79 -3.11
N GLU A 110 2.79 15.89 -3.74
CA GLU A 110 1.38 16.25 -3.87
C GLU A 110 0.74 15.65 -5.12
N ASN A 111 1.57 15.05 -6.00
CA ASN A 111 1.13 14.53 -7.28
C ASN A 111 0.67 13.07 -7.19
N GLU A 112 -0.63 12.84 -7.13
CA GLU A 112 -1.21 11.49 -7.14
C GLU A 112 -0.99 10.75 -8.48
N THR A 113 -0.68 11.46 -9.58
CA THR A 113 -0.52 10.83 -10.90
C THR A 113 0.73 9.95 -10.99
N VAL A 114 1.74 10.16 -10.16
CA VAL A 114 2.96 9.34 -10.15
C VAL A 114 2.66 7.88 -9.90
N TYR A 115 1.78 7.59 -8.96
CA TYR A 115 1.36 6.23 -8.64
C TYR A 115 0.75 5.51 -9.86
N TYR A 116 -0.15 6.19 -10.59
CA TYR A 116 -0.77 5.65 -11.80
C TYR A 116 0.22 5.56 -12.95
N ASN A 117 1.14 6.51 -13.08
CA ASN A 117 2.18 6.47 -14.12
C ASN A 117 3.09 5.26 -13.96
N VAL A 118 3.46 4.90 -12.72
CA VAL A 118 4.24 3.68 -12.44
C VAL A 118 3.48 2.43 -12.89
N ASP A 119 2.18 2.33 -12.59
CA ASP A 119 1.33 1.22 -12.98
C ASP A 119 1.18 1.11 -14.51
N TYR A 120 0.94 2.23 -15.20
CA TYR A 120 0.88 2.27 -16.67
C TYR A 120 2.19 1.82 -17.33
N ILE A 121 3.35 2.23 -16.76
CA ILE A 121 4.66 1.83 -17.28
C ILE A 121 4.88 0.33 -17.07
N HIS A 122 4.55 -0.22 -15.90
CA HIS A 122 4.62 -1.67 -15.65
C HIS A 122 3.76 -2.45 -16.64
N THR A 123 2.52 -2.00 -16.85
CA THR A 123 1.61 -2.61 -17.84
C THR A 123 2.19 -2.55 -19.26
N ALA A 124 2.76 -1.42 -19.65
CA ALA A 124 3.36 -1.26 -20.97
C ALA A 124 4.60 -2.16 -21.17
N ILE A 125 5.43 -2.34 -20.13
CA ILE A 125 6.56 -3.27 -20.13
C ILE A 125 6.05 -4.71 -20.30
N TYR A 126 5.05 -5.12 -19.52
CA TYR A 126 4.47 -6.47 -19.58
C TYR A 126 3.86 -6.77 -20.94
N GLU A 127 3.14 -5.80 -21.52
CA GLU A 127 2.48 -5.94 -22.82
C GLU A 127 3.40 -5.65 -24.02
N ASN A 128 4.68 -5.33 -23.81
CA ASN A 128 5.65 -4.94 -24.85
C ASN A 128 5.16 -3.76 -25.70
N LYS A 129 4.50 -2.78 -25.09
CA LYS A 129 3.97 -1.59 -25.75
C LYS A 129 4.87 -0.38 -25.57
N GLN A 130 4.87 0.50 -26.58
CA GLN A 130 5.49 1.81 -26.45
C GLN A 130 4.63 2.73 -25.58
N ILE A 131 5.29 3.65 -24.89
CA ILE A 131 4.64 4.72 -24.13
C ILE A 131 4.93 6.07 -24.76
N LYS A 132 3.96 6.97 -24.60
CA LYS A 132 4.04 8.34 -25.08
C LYS A 132 3.79 9.31 -23.92
N PHE A 133 4.71 10.24 -23.70
CA PHE A 133 4.61 11.17 -22.59
C PHE A 133 5.30 12.50 -22.87
N HIS A 134 4.97 13.54 -22.09
CA HIS A 134 5.72 14.78 -22.02
C HIS A 134 6.75 14.69 -20.91
N TYR A 135 7.96 15.17 -21.19
CA TYR A 135 8.99 15.27 -20.16
C TYR A 135 9.21 16.72 -19.79
N ALA A 136 9.17 17.00 -18.50
CA ALA A 136 9.36 18.33 -17.96
C ALA A 136 10.69 18.44 -17.21
N GLU A 137 11.27 19.61 -17.16
CA GLU A 137 12.45 19.93 -16.36
C GLU A 137 12.23 21.23 -15.59
N TRP A 138 12.90 21.34 -14.46
CA TRP A 138 12.89 22.56 -13.68
C TRP A 138 13.85 23.58 -14.28
N THR A 139 13.37 24.80 -14.44
CA THR A 139 14.21 25.92 -14.80
C THR A 139 14.94 26.46 -13.56
N VAL A 140 15.98 27.28 -13.77
CA VAL A 140 16.67 28.01 -12.69
C VAL A 140 15.73 28.86 -11.84
N LYS A 141 14.60 29.28 -12.43
CA LYS A 141 13.55 30.05 -11.74
C LYS A 141 12.56 29.17 -10.96
N LYS A 142 12.82 27.86 -10.83
CA LYS A 142 11.92 26.89 -10.19
C LYS A 142 10.54 26.78 -10.88
N GLU A 143 10.48 26.96 -12.18
CA GLU A 143 9.29 26.76 -13.00
C GLU A 143 9.41 25.46 -13.78
N LEU A 144 8.33 24.72 -13.89
CA LEU A 144 8.29 23.48 -14.65
C LEU A 144 8.15 23.79 -16.15
N LYS A 145 9.15 23.42 -16.95
CA LYS A 145 9.14 23.63 -18.40
C LYS A 145 9.19 22.29 -19.15
N LEU A 146 8.29 22.16 -20.12
CA LEU A 146 8.30 20.97 -20.99
C LEU A 146 9.54 20.98 -21.90
N LYS A 147 10.26 19.85 -21.91
CA LYS A 147 11.37 19.65 -22.88
C LYS A 147 10.84 19.55 -24.32
N LYS A 148 11.73 19.80 -25.28
CA LYS A 148 11.42 19.77 -26.72
C LYS A 148 10.20 20.63 -27.08
N ASN A 149 10.03 21.80 -26.43
CA ASN A 149 8.87 22.68 -26.65
C ASN A 149 7.51 21.98 -26.50
N GLY A 150 7.40 21.01 -25.62
CA GLY A 150 6.18 20.25 -25.37
C GLY A 150 5.94 19.10 -26.35
N ALA A 151 6.91 18.71 -27.18
CA ALA A 151 6.78 17.54 -28.00
C ALA A 151 6.75 16.25 -27.17
N PHE A 152 6.03 15.26 -27.65
CA PHE A 152 5.98 13.96 -27.03
C PHE A 152 7.29 13.17 -27.19
N TYR A 153 7.64 12.45 -26.14
CA TYR A 153 8.57 11.34 -26.22
C TYR A 153 7.79 10.06 -26.48
N VAL A 154 8.25 9.26 -27.45
CA VAL A 154 7.72 7.93 -27.72
C VAL A 154 8.87 6.96 -27.55
N VAL A 155 8.78 6.08 -26.56
CA VAL A 155 9.86 5.17 -26.17
C VAL A 155 9.33 3.77 -25.88
N SER A 156 10.20 2.78 -26.04
CA SER A 156 9.92 1.40 -25.63
C SER A 156 10.44 1.21 -24.20
N PRO A 157 9.59 1.08 -23.21
CA PRO A 157 10.00 0.90 -21.82
C PRO A 157 10.58 -0.51 -21.62
N TRP A 158 11.71 -0.63 -20.93
CA TRP A 158 12.35 -1.92 -20.62
C TRP A 158 12.29 -2.28 -19.15
N ALA A 159 12.52 -1.30 -18.28
CA ALA A 159 12.49 -1.49 -16.83
C ALA A 159 12.14 -0.21 -16.09
N LEU A 160 11.58 -0.38 -14.90
CA LEU A 160 11.57 0.63 -13.86
C LEU A 160 12.61 0.23 -12.81
N THR A 161 13.53 1.14 -12.51
CA THR A 161 14.51 0.98 -11.43
C THR A 161 14.18 1.91 -10.28
N TRP A 162 14.47 1.47 -9.09
CA TRP A 162 14.30 2.24 -7.86
C TRP A 162 15.67 2.58 -7.29
N ASP A 163 15.97 3.86 -7.17
CA ASP A 163 17.20 4.35 -6.60
C ASP A 163 16.98 5.67 -5.84
N ASP A 164 17.55 5.79 -4.67
CA ASP A 164 17.46 6.96 -3.79
C ASP A 164 16.01 7.52 -3.67
N GLU A 165 15.06 6.62 -3.37
CA GLU A 165 13.63 6.94 -3.21
C GLU A 165 12.94 7.49 -4.46
N ASN A 166 13.52 7.28 -5.65
CA ASN A 166 12.95 7.70 -6.92
C ASN A 166 12.84 6.54 -7.91
N TYR A 167 11.81 6.61 -8.75
CA TYR A 167 11.69 5.72 -9.90
C TYR A 167 12.40 6.31 -11.12
N TYR A 168 13.17 5.46 -11.77
CA TYR A 168 13.80 5.75 -13.05
C TYR A 168 13.28 4.78 -14.11
N LEU A 169 12.76 5.33 -15.21
CA LEU A 169 12.39 4.57 -16.38
C LEU A 169 13.62 4.36 -17.25
N VAL A 170 13.97 3.11 -17.51
CA VAL A 170 14.92 2.72 -18.54
C VAL A 170 14.15 2.37 -19.81
N ALA A 171 14.36 3.11 -20.89
CA ALA A 171 13.61 2.96 -22.12
C ALA A 171 14.47 3.20 -23.36
N TYR A 172 14.14 2.52 -24.46
CA TYR A 172 14.77 2.73 -25.76
C TYR A 172 13.99 3.77 -26.58
N ASP A 173 14.69 4.83 -27.01
CA ASP A 173 14.15 5.85 -27.92
C ASP A 173 14.59 5.53 -29.35
N ALA A 174 13.69 4.94 -30.14
CA ALA A 174 13.97 4.54 -31.51
C ALA A 174 14.24 5.73 -32.47
N ALA A 175 13.73 6.93 -32.15
CA ALA A 175 13.95 8.11 -32.99
C ALA A 175 15.41 8.59 -32.98
N VAL A 176 16.13 8.32 -31.90
CA VAL A 176 17.56 8.69 -31.74
C VAL A 176 18.48 7.48 -31.57
N GLY A 177 17.91 6.26 -31.47
CA GLY A 177 18.69 5.02 -31.39
C GLY A 177 19.44 4.82 -30.08
N ILE A 178 18.99 5.40 -28.96
CA ILE A 178 19.68 5.34 -27.66
C ILE A 178 18.77 4.87 -26.55
N ILE A 179 19.39 4.30 -25.50
CA ILE A 179 18.74 4.01 -24.24
C ILE A 179 18.72 5.29 -23.39
N LYS A 180 17.58 5.58 -22.81
CA LYS A 180 17.36 6.73 -21.95
C LYS A 180 17.00 6.29 -20.53
N HIS A 181 17.51 7.04 -19.56
CA HIS A 181 17.11 6.97 -18.17
C HIS A 181 16.29 8.21 -17.83
N CYS A 182 15.01 8.03 -17.53
CA CYS A 182 14.09 9.12 -17.25
C CYS A 182 13.64 9.05 -15.79
N LEU A 183 13.96 10.06 -15.02
CA LEU A 183 13.44 10.20 -13.66
C LEU A 183 11.93 10.42 -13.71
N LEU A 184 11.16 9.57 -13.02
CA LEU A 184 9.75 9.80 -12.77
C LEU A 184 9.64 10.77 -11.60
N TYR A 185 9.26 11.98 -11.91
CA TYR A 185 9.28 13.08 -10.97
C TYR A 185 8.30 12.89 -9.83
N THR A 186 8.78 12.96 -8.60
CA THR A 186 8.00 12.70 -7.38
C THR A 186 7.74 13.91 -6.50
N SER A 187 8.51 14.99 -6.62
CA SER A 187 8.31 16.21 -5.83
C SER A 187 9.02 17.41 -6.44
N PRO A 188 8.49 18.63 -6.33
CA PRO A 188 9.29 19.81 -6.51
C PRO A 188 10.37 19.83 -5.44
N SER A 189 11.63 19.72 -5.86
CA SER A 189 12.74 19.95 -4.96
C SER A 189 12.62 21.38 -4.44
N PRO A 190 12.81 21.65 -3.16
CA PRO A 190 12.74 22.99 -2.61
C PRO A 190 13.76 23.94 -3.22
#